data_4aac5d94bddda46a2cf475836de9e127
#
_entry.id   4aac5d94bddda46a2cf475836de9e127
#
_cell.length_a   1.000
_cell.length_b   1.000
_cell.length_c   1.000
_cell.angle_alpha   90.00
_cell.angle_beta   90.00
_cell.angle_gamma   90.00
#
_symmetry.space_group_name_H-M   'P 1'
#
loop_
_entity.id
_entity.type
_entity.pdbx_description
1 polymer ?
#
loop_
_entity_poly.entity_id
_entity_poly.type
_entity_poly.pdbx_seq_one_letter_code
_entity_poly.pdbx_strand_id
1 'polypeptide(L)'
;MRAARDEVIDELQRLQRDMPKDAPHELVALLDVHLMLLQDETLSDGVKHWVQDRLYNAEWALSSQMEVIARQFDEMEDAYLRERKSDLEQVTERVLHFLKGGDSPAARVKPHARPQQELQLGDTMDVPLVLVARDLSPADMLQFKQSVFTGFVTDVGGKTSHTAIVARSLDIPAVVGARSASQLIRQDDWIIIDGDMGVVIVDPSPIILAEYGFKQRQGDLERERLSRLRHTPAVTLDGQKIELLANIEMPEDAAAALLAGAVGVGLFRSEFLFMGRQGNLPEEEEQYAQYRRAIEGMKGLPVTIRTVDVGADKPLDEVRHDAAHLNPALGLRAIRWSLADPEMFLTQLRAILRAAALGKVNLLVPMLAHASEIHQTLALIKQAQLDLD
;
A
#
# COMPACT_ATOMS: atom_id res chain seq x y z
N MET A 1 16.67 17.51 19.91
CA MET A 1 16.76 16.63 18.76
C MET A 1 16.48 15.15 19.11
N ARG A 2 17.28 14.47 19.97
CA ARG A 2 17.02 13.04 20.32
C ARG A 2 15.61 12.83 20.86
N ALA A 3 15.19 13.59 21.86
CA ALA A 3 13.85 13.46 22.43
C ALA A 3 12.72 13.63 21.38
N ALA A 4 12.84 14.59 20.47
CA ALA A 4 11.84 14.79 19.40
C ALA A 4 11.83 13.62 18.41
N ARG A 5 12.99 13.07 18.05
CA ARG A 5 13.09 11.87 17.21
C ARG A 5 12.46 10.66 17.88
N ASP A 6 12.79 10.43 19.14
CA ASP A 6 12.30 9.27 19.90
C ASP A 6 10.77 9.37 20.08
N GLU A 7 10.21 10.58 20.27
CA GLU A 7 8.76 10.80 20.31
C GLU A 7 8.07 10.45 18.98
N VAL A 8 8.69 10.84 17.84
CA VAL A 8 8.16 10.44 16.50
C VAL A 8 8.24 8.94 16.31
N ILE A 9 9.32 8.29 16.73
CA ILE A 9 9.46 6.83 16.67
C ILE A 9 8.36 6.15 17.51
N ASP A 10 8.14 6.62 18.73
CA ASP A 10 7.10 6.08 19.61
C ASP A 10 5.70 6.29 19.03
N GLU A 11 5.44 7.43 18.39
CA GLU A 11 4.18 7.70 17.69
C GLU A 11 3.96 6.75 16.52
N LEU A 12 4.95 6.57 15.63
CA LEU A 12 4.85 5.67 14.49
C LEU A 12 4.69 4.21 14.91
N GLN A 13 5.39 3.78 15.97
CA GLN A 13 5.24 2.44 16.54
C GLN A 13 3.88 2.20 17.19
N ARG A 14 3.28 3.23 17.81
CA ARG A 14 1.89 3.15 18.30
C ARG A 14 0.92 2.99 17.15
N LEU A 15 1.05 3.82 16.10
CA LEU A 15 0.22 3.71 14.89
C LEU A 15 0.33 2.31 14.27
N GLN A 16 1.52 1.75 14.18
CA GLN A 16 1.74 0.41 13.65
C GLN A 16 1.06 -0.68 14.51
N ARG A 17 1.11 -0.54 15.84
CA ARG A 17 0.46 -1.49 16.78
C ARG A 17 -1.07 -1.38 16.76
N ASP A 18 -1.59 -0.15 16.60
CA ASP A 18 -3.01 0.14 16.63
C ASP A 18 -3.68 -0.07 15.26
N MET A 19 -2.88 -0.42 14.24
CA MET A 19 -3.41 -0.72 12.92
C MET A 19 -4.39 -1.89 12.95
N PRO A 20 -5.50 -1.78 12.21
CA PRO A 20 -6.38 -2.92 11.96
C PRO A 20 -5.60 -4.06 11.32
N LYS A 21 -5.97 -5.31 11.64
CA LYS A 21 -5.31 -6.50 11.07
C LYS A 21 -5.49 -6.63 9.55
N ASP A 22 -6.43 -5.90 8.99
CA ASP A 22 -6.78 -5.79 7.57
C ASP A 22 -6.21 -4.51 6.93
N ALA A 23 -5.27 -3.83 7.60
CA ALA A 23 -4.63 -2.64 7.03
C ALA A 23 -3.81 -3.01 5.77
N PRO A 24 -3.83 -2.14 4.72
CA PRO A 24 -3.06 -2.39 3.51
C PRO A 24 -1.57 -2.59 3.79
N HIS A 25 -0.97 -3.60 3.17
CA HIS A 25 0.43 -3.96 3.39
C HIS A 25 1.40 -2.83 3.01
N GLU A 26 1.05 -2.09 1.94
CA GLU A 26 1.83 -0.93 1.49
C GLU A 26 1.96 0.13 2.59
N LEU A 27 0.92 0.25 3.41
CA LEU A 27 0.89 1.19 4.51
C LEU A 27 1.81 0.76 5.66
N VAL A 28 1.85 -0.53 5.96
CA VAL A 28 2.77 -1.11 6.96
C VAL A 28 4.21 -0.93 6.49
N ALA A 29 4.50 -1.31 5.24
CA ALA A 29 5.83 -1.19 4.65
C ALA A 29 6.33 0.26 4.63
N LEU A 30 5.43 1.22 4.44
CA LEU A 30 5.78 2.63 4.40
C LEU A 30 6.09 3.18 5.80
N LEU A 31 5.38 2.72 6.85
CA LEU A 31 5.72 3.05 8.23
C LEU A 31 7.07 2.45 8.63
N ASP A 32 7.38 1.23 8.17
CA ASP A 32 8.69 0.60 8.40
C ASP A 32 9.82 1.43 7.77
N VAL A 33 9.63 1.96 6.56
CA VAL A 33 10.58 2.86 5.92
C VAL A 33 10.77 4.15 6.73
N HIS A 34 9.70 4.78 7.21
CA HIS A 34 9.81 5.97 8.05
C HIS A 34 10.56 5.68 9.37
N LEU A 35 10.31 4.53 9.99
CA LEU A 35 11.04 4.10 11.20
C LEU A 35 12.52 3.86 10.89
N MET A 36 12.85 3.24 9.75
CA MET A 36 14.21 3.00 9.31
C MET A 36 14.95 4.32 9.07
N LEU A 37 14.35 5.29 8.37
CA LEU A 37 14.94 6.62 8.14
C LEU A 37 15.21 7.38 9.44
N LEU A 38 14.32 7.28 10.45
CA LEU A 38 14.52 7.88 11.77
C LEU A 38 15.65 7.23 12.56
N GLN A 39 15.92 5.94 12.34
CA GLN A 39 16.97 5.17 13.02
C GLN A 39 18.32 5.28 12.32
N ASP A 40 18.37 5.83 11.10
CA ASP A 40 19.61 5.99 10.33
C ASP A 40 20.60 6.89 11.06
N GLU A 41 21.82 6.38 11.24
CA GLU A 41 22.92 7.11 11.86
C GLU A 41 23.37 8.31 11.02
N THR A 42 23.25 8.24 9.70
CA THR A 42 23.63 9.33 8.78
C THR A 42 22.85 10.61 9.07
N LEU A 43 21.53 10.46 9.36
CA LEU A 43 20.70 11.60 9.73
C LEU A 43 21.12 12.15 11.11
N SER A 44 21.28 11.30 12.12
CA SER A 44 21.56 11.72 13.49
C SER A 44 22.98 12.25 13.69
N ASP A 45 23.98 11.65 13.06
CA ASP A 45 25.38 12.06 13.19
C ASP A 45 25.67 13.30 12.35
N GLY A 46 25.06 13.42 11.17
CA GLY A 46 25.12 14.66 10.40
C GLY A 46 24.56 15.85 11.14
N VAL A 47 23.42 15.70 11.81
CA VAL A 47 22.84 16.78 12.66
C VAL A 47 23.79 17.16 13.81
N LYS A 48 24.42 16.18 14.49
CA LYS A 48 25.41 16.46 15.55
C LYS A 48 26.58 17.29 15.02
N HIS A 49 27.09 16.96 13.84
CA HIS A 49 28.16 17.71 13.19
C HIS A 49 27.76 19.17 12.95
N TRP A 50 26.57 19.43 12.38
CA TRP A 50 26.06 20.78 12.19
C TRP A 50 25.94 21.58 13.50
N VAL A 51 25.50 20.91 14.59
CA VAL A 51 25.38 21.55 15.92
C VAL A 51 26.78 21.86 16.49
N GLN A 52 27.74 20.93 16.42
CA GLN A 52 29.05 21.05 17.05
C GLN A 52 29.98 22.00 16.28
N ASP A 53 30.02 21.88 14.97
CA ASP A 53 31.00 22.59 14.15
C ASP A 53 30.50 23.92 13.62
N ARG A 54 29.17 24.05 13.40
CA ARG A 54 28.55 25.26 12.89
C ARG A 54 27.72 26.03 13.92
N LEU A 55 27.55 25.47 15.12
CA LEU A 55 26.79 26.04 16.22
C LEU A 55 25.32 26.33 15.83
N TYR A 56 24.74 25.52 14.95
CA TYR A 56 23.33 25.63 14.56
C TYR A 56 22.42 25.13 15.69
N ASN A 57 21.24 25.72 15.81
CA ASN A 57 20.20 25.13 16.64
C ASN A 57 19.70 23.82 16.06
N ALA A 58 18.92 23.05 16.81
CA ALA A 58 18.50 21.72 16.41
C ALA A 58 17.65 21.73 15.12
N GLU A 59 16.78 22.70 14.93
CA GLU A 59 15.91 22.83 13.76
C GLU A 59 16.72 23.13 12.50
N TRP A 60 17.64 24.10 12.60
CA TRP A 60 18.48 24.49 11.47
C TRP A 60 19.45 23.36 11.08
N ALA A 61 20.03 22.71 12.08
CA ALA A 61 20.93 21.56 11.86
C ALA A 61 20.23 20.40 11.17
N LEU A 62 18.97 20.09 11.59
CA LEU A 62 18.17 19.05 10.96
C LEU A 62 17.78 19.41 9.52
N SER A 63 17.33 20.65 9.28
CA SER A 63 16.99 21.12 7.93
C SER A 63 18.21 21.09 6.99
N SER A 64 19.41 21.50 7.49
CA SER A 64 20.64 21.50 6.70
C SER A 64 21.10 20.07 6.35
N GLN A 65 20.97 19.14 7.30
CA GLN A 65 21.31 17.73 7.05
C GLN A 65 20.31 17.08 6.07
N MET A 66 19.04 17.40 6.20
CA MET A 66 18.02 16.94 5.26
C MET A 66 18.33 17.40 3.82
N GLU A 67 18.72 18.69 3.64
CA GLU A 67 19.12 19.19 2.31
C GLU A 67 20.32 18.44 1.72
N VAL A 68 21.29 18.08 2.56
CA VAL A 68 22.46 17.30 2.10
C VAL A 68 22.02 15.93 1.60
N ILE A 69 21.22 15.22 2.38
CA ILE A 69 20.73 13.87 2.00
C ILE A 69 19.77 13.97 0.80
N ALA A 70 18.90 14.98 0.77
CA ALA A 70 17.96 15.19 -0.34
C ALA A 70 18.68 15.40 -1.68
N ARG A 71 19.82 16.11 -1.70
CA ARG A 71 20.66 16.24 -2.92
C ARG A 71 21.24 14.91 -3.36
N GLN A 72 21.63 14.05 -2.43
CA GLN A 72 22.13 12.71 -2.78
C GLN A 72 21.03 11.88 -3.46
N PHE A 73 19.77 11.96 -2.98
CA PHE A 73 18.65 11.33 -3.67
C PHE A 73 18.36 11.93 -5.05
N ASP A 74 18.49 13.26 -5.21
CA ASP A 74 18.30 13.93 -6.51
C ASP A 74 19.35 13.52 -7.55
N GLU A 75 20.58 13.17 -7.12
CA GLU A 75 21.67 12.71 -7.96
C GLU A 75 21.58 11.21 -8.32
N MET A 76 20.70 10.44 -7.70
CA MET A 76 20.51 9.02 -8.00
C MET A 76 19.84 8.82 -9.36
N GLU A 77 20.35 7.89 -10.16
CA GLU A 77 19.77 7.55 -11.46
C GLU A 77 18.45 6.81 -11.33
N ASP A 78 18.25 6.06 -10.25
CA ASP A 78 17.05 5.26 -9.98
C ASP A 78 15.87 6.16 -9.57
N ALA A 79 14.77 6.06 -10.35
CA ALA A 79 13.55 6.82 -10.10
C ALA A 79 12.88 6.44 -8.77
N TYR A 80 12.93 5.18 -8.38
CA TYR A 80 12.36 4.69 -7.12
C TYR A 80 13.10 5.27 -5.91
N LEU A 81 14.44 5.30 -5.95
CA LEU A 81 15.23 5.91 -4.87
C LEU A 81 15.01 7.41 -4.79
N ARG A 82 14.83 8.11 -5.92
CA ARG A 82 14.48 9.55 -5.91
C ARG A 82 13.13 9.83 -5.23
N GLU A 83 12.16 8.92 -5.34
CA GLU A 83 10.87 9.07 -4.65
C GLU A 83 11.02 8.99 -3.12
N ARG A 84 12.04 8.30 -2.60
CA ARG A 84 12.35 8.23 -1.16
C ARG A 84 12.75 9.56 -0.53
N LYS A 85 13.12 10.55 -1.34
CA LYS A 85 13.32 11.93 -0.89
C LYS A 85 12.07 12.49 -0.20
N SER A 86 10.87 12.19 -0.75
CA SER A 86 9.60 12.60 -0.14
C SER A 86 9.40 11.99 1.25
N ASP A 87 9.76 10.72 1.44
CA ASP A 87 9.66 10.05 2.74
C ASP A 87 10.59 10.72 3.76
N LEU A 88 11.83 11.05 3.36
CA LEU A 88 12.78 11.77 4.20
C LEU A 88 12.26 13.16 4.58
N GLU A 89 11.69 13.90 3.63
CA GLU A 89 11.10 15.23 3.87
C GLU A 89 9.95 15.14 4.88
N GLN A 90 9.04 14.17 4.75
CA GLN A 90 7.91 13.95 5.65
C GLN A 90 8.37 13.61 7.07
N VAL A 91 9.34 12.69 7.21
CA VAL A 91 9.90 12.30 8.50
C VAL A 91 10.61 13.49 9.17
N THR A 92 11.40 14.24 8.41
CA THR A 92 12.12 15.43 8.90
C THR A 92 11.15 16.52 9.37
N GLU A 93 10.10 16.79 8.60
CA GLU A 93 9.09 17.79 8.95
C GLU A 93 8.36 17.41 10.25
N ARG A 94 8.09 16.13 10.45
CA ARG A 94 7.49 15.61 11.68
C ARG A 94 8.39 15.82 12.89
N VAL A 95 9.69 15.54 12.77
CA VAL A 95 10.66 15.82 13.85
C VAL A 95 10.80 17.32 14.13
N LEU A 96 10.81 18.17 13.08
CA LEU A 96 10.83 19.62 13.21
C LEU A 96 9.59 20.15 13.93
N HIS A 97 8.44 19.53 13.68
CA HIS A 97 7.19 19.89 14.35
C HIS A 97 7.28 19.67 15.88
N PHE A 98 7.77 18.51 16.29
CA PHE A 98 8.01 18.20 17.71
C PHE A 98 9.09 19.10 18.33
N LEU A 99 10.15 19.45 17.58
CA LEU A 99 11.18 20.40 18.07
C LEU A 99 10.60 21.77 18.38
N LYS A 100 9.61 22.21 17.63
CA LYS A 100 8.90 23.50 17.83
C LYS A 100 7.84 23.43 18.96
N GLY A 101 7.76 22.31 19.70
CA GLY A 101 6.78 22.12 20.77
C GLY A 101 5.35 21.93 20.27
N GLY A 102 5.18 21.46 19.03
CA GLY A 102 3.88 21.10 18.48
C GLY A 102 3.41 19.75 18.98
N ASP A 103 2.12 19.64 19.28
CA ASP A 103 1.47 18.33 19.45
C ASP A 103 1.37 17.63 18.10
N SER A 104 1.17 16.30 18.10
CA SER A 104 0.94 15.54 16.86
C SER A 104 -0.06 16.25 15.93
N PRO A 105 0.18 16.30 14.60
CA PRO A 105 -0.74 16.93 13.63
C PRO A 105 -2.20 16.50 13.81
N ALA A 106 -2.42 15.23 14.18
CA ALA A 106 -3.75 14.70 14.44
C ALA A 106 -4.41 15.26 15.71
N ALA A 107 -3.63 15.64 16.72
CA ALA A 107 -4.18 16.23 17.95
C ALA A 107 -4.74 17.66 17.75
N ARG A 108 -4.34 18.35 16.66
CA ARG A 108 -4.84 19.69 16.31
C ARG A 108 -6.18 19.70 15.59
N VAL A 109 -6.54 18.59 14.99
CA VAL A 109 -7.84 18.48 14.31
C VAL A 109 -8.92 18.21 15.36
N LYS A 110 -9.23 19.24 16.15
CA LYS A 110 -10.47 19.23 16.94
C LYS A 110 -11.60 19.51 15.97
N PRO A 111 -12.68 18.70 15.94
CA PRO A 111 -13.88 19.10 15.24
C PRO A 111 -14.34 20.41 15.87
N HIS A 112 -14.18 21.51 15.15
CA HIS A 112 -14.65 22.80 15.64
C HIS A 112 -16.16 22.75 15.72
N ALA A 113 -16.71 23.17 16.87
CA ALA A 113 -18.12 23.39 17.03
C ALA A 113 -18.58 24.38 15.93
N ARG A 114 -19.60 24.00 15.20
CA ARG A 114 -20.19 24.71 14.08
C ARG A 114 -20.39 26.20 14.38
N PRO A 115 -20.16 27.11 13.42
CA PRO A 115 -20.85 28.37 13.40
C PRO A 115 -22.34 28.06 13.22
N GLN A 116 -23.16 28.39 14.22
CA GLN A 116 -24.60 28.38 14.12
C GLN A 116 -25.04 29.48 13.13
N GLN A 117 -25.05 29.17 11.84
CA GLN A 117 -25.81 29.92 10.86
C GLN A 117 -26.72 28.95 10.11
N GLU A 118 -27.98 29.16 10.36
CA GLU A 118 -29.21 28.60 9.85
C GLU A 118 -29.12 27.93 8.47
N LEU A 119 -29.04 26.61 8.45
CA LEU A 119 -29.64 25.80 7.41
C LEU A 119 -30.78 25.04 8.07
N GLN A 120 -32.01 25.56 7.87
CA GLN A 120 -33.24 24.84 8.14
C GLN A 120 -33.35 23.64 7.18
N LEU A 121 -32.66 22.57 7.49
CA LEU A 121 -33.03 21.22 7.07
C LEU A 121 -32.93 20.35 8.32
N GLY A 122 -34.08 19.82 8.72
CA GLY A 122 -34.16 18.88 9.83
C GLY A 122 -33.29 17.66 9.60
N ASP A 123 -32.60 17.32 10.65
CA ASP A 123 -31.71 16.24 10.97
C ASP A 123 -30.25 16.68 11.09
N THR A 124 -29.70 16.40 12.26
CA THR A 124 -28.28 16.54 12.56
C THR A 124 -27.47 15.54 11.76
N MET A 125 -27.34 15.73 10.45
CA MET A 125 -26.39 14.98 9.64
C MET A 125 -24.99 15.48 9.99
N ASP A 126 -24.10 14.57 10.38
CA ASP A 126 -22.67 14.83 10.43
C ASP A 126 -22.21 15.31 9.05
N VAL A 127 -21.90 16.59 8.93
CA VAL A 127 -21.42 17.14 7.66
C VAL A 127 -20.08 16.51 7.37
N PRO A 128 -19.93 15.83 6.21
CA PRO A 128 -18.66 15.21 5.84
C PRO A 128 -17.56 16.27 5.72
N LEU A 129 -16.42 16.04 6.35
CA LEU A 129 -15.25 16.93 6.29
C LEU A 129 -14.27 16.45 5.23
N VAL A 130 -13.70 17.40 4.50
CA VAL A 130 -12.62 17.17 3.55
C VAL A 130 -11.34 17.77 4.08
N LEU A 131 -10.26 17.01 4.11
CA LEU A 131 -8.95 17.48 4.50
C LEU A 131 -8.23 18.08 3.29
N VAL A 132 -7.72 19.31 3.42
CA VAL A 132 -6.89 19.95 2.40
C VAL A 132 -5.51 20.22 2.99
N ALA A 133 -4.48 19.68 2.38
CA ALA A 133 -3.11 19.80 2.86
C ALA A 133 -2.12 19.98 1.70
N ARG A 134 -0.90 20.43 2.00
CA ARG A 134 0.17 20.45 1.01
C ARG A 134 0.58 19.03 0.62
N ASP A 135 0.77 18.18 1.62
CA ASP A 135 1.05 16.75 1.50
C ASP A 135 0.47 16.01 2.69
N LEU A 136 0.28 14.70 2.56
CA LEU A 136 -0.21 13.84 3.64
C LEU A 136 0.71 12.63 3.75
N SER A 137 1.25 12.43 4.94
CA SER A 137 1.98 11.21 5.21
C SER A 137 1.00 10.03 5.41
N PRO A 138 1.45 8.80 5.16
CA PRO A 138 0.63 7.61 5.41
C PRO A 138 0.17 7.47 6.85
N ALA A 139 1.02 7.91 7.79
CA ALA A 139 0.66 7.94 9.20
C ALA A 139 -0.51 8.89 9.49
N ASP A 140 -0.53 10.07 8.83
CA ASP A 140 -1.63 11.01 8.94
C ASP A 140 -2.93 10.41 8.38
N MET A 141 -2.85 9.73 7.22
CA MET A 141 -4.00 9.08 6.60
C MET A 141 -4.61 7.98 7.46
N LEU A 142 -3.80 7.20 8.17
CA LEU A 142 -4.28 6.20 9.12
C LEU A 142 -5.05 6.81 10.29
N GLN A 143 -4.53 7.90 10.83
CA GLN A 143 -5.20 8.64 11.90
C GLN A 143 -6.53 9.22 11.41
N PHE A 144 -6.60 9.67 10.15
CA PHE A 144 -7.81 10.22 9.55
C PHE A 144 -8.87 9.18 9.20
N LYS A 145 -8.50 7.91 8.92
CA LYS A 145 -9.48 6.83 8.71
C LYS A 145 -10.40 6.63 9.93
N GLN A 146 -9.89 6.90 11.13
CA GLN A 146 -10.67 6.82 12.37
C GLN A 146 -11.43 8.11 12.69
N SER A 147 -11.38 9.11 11.84
CA SER A 147 -11.92 10.44 12.04
C SER A 147 -13.08 10.74 11.06
N VAL A 148 -13.68 11.92 11.19
CA VAL A 148 -14.87 12.40 10.47
C VAL A 148 -14.57 12.78 9.00
N PHE A 149 -13.35 12.56 8.49
CA PHE A 149 -12.96 12.94 7.13
C PHE A 149 -13.44 11.91 6.10
N THR A 150 -14.11 12.42 5.07
CA THR A 150 -14.67 11.61 3.96
C THR A 150 -13.92 11.77 2.66
N GLY A 151 -12.87 12.60 2.64
CA GLY A 151 -12.03 12.80 1.47
C GLY A 151 -10.88 13.75 1.73
N PHE A 152 -9.93 13.84 0.81
CA PHE A 152 -8.80 14.76 0.92
C PHE A 152 -8.30 15.31 -0.42
N VAL A 153 -7.60 16.46 -0.32
CA VAL A 153 -6.94 17.13 -1.44
C VAL A 153 -5.51 17.43 -1.04
N THR A 154 -4.54 17.12 -1.92
CA THR A 154 -3.14 17.50 -1.70
C THR A 154 -2.58 18.31 -2.86
N ASP A 155 -1.67 19.28 -2.54
CA ASP A 155 -1.00 20.11 -3.53
C ASP A 155 0.01 19.30 -4.35
N VAL A 156 0.71 18.38 -3.69
CA VAL A 156 1.73 17.52 -4.30
C VAL A 156 1.20 16.08 -4.45
N GLY A 157 1.95 15.28 -5.19
CA GLY A 157 1.63 13.89 -5.46
C GLY A 157 1.15 13.66 -6.90
N GLY A 158 1.17 12.40 -7.29
CA GLY A 158 0.73 11.92 -8.59
C GLY A 158 -0.08 10.62 -8.46
N LYS A 159 -0.51 10.05 -9.58
CA LYS A 159 -1.31 8.80 -9.60
C LYS A 159 -0.61 7.61 -8.94
N THR A 160 0.70 7.63 -8.90
CA THR A 160 1.58 6.60 -8.31
C THR A 160 2.14 6.99 -6.95
N SER A 161 1.81 8.18 -6.43
CA SER A 161 2.27 8.59 -5.09
C SER A 161 1.70 7.68 -4.01
N HIS A 162 2.44 7.53 -2.92
CA HIS A 162 2.02 6.75 -1.75
C HIS A 162 0.65 7.19 -1.24
N THR A 163 0.41 8.50 -1.19
CA THR A 163 -0.89 9.09 -0.83
C THR A 163 -2.02 8.60 -1.73
N ALA A 164 -1.82 8.55 -3.06
CA ALA A 164 -2.83 8.08 -4.00
C ALA A 164 -3.06 6.57 -3.91
N ILE A 165 -2.02 5.78 -3.64
CA ILE A 165 -2.12 4.33 -3.44
C ILE A 165 -2.93 4.04 -2.18
N VAL A 166 -2.59 4.68 -1.06
CA VAL A 166 -3.30 4.51 0.21
C VAL A 166 -4.76 4.97 0.11
N ALA A 167 -5.04 6.09 -0.55
CA ALA A 167 -6.42 6.56 -0.78
C ALA A 167 -7.28 5.51 -1.48
N ARG A 168 -6.74 4.90 -2.55
CA ARG A 168 -7.42 3.83 -3.29
C ARG A 168 -7.66 2.59 -2.45
N SER A 169 -6.67 2.17 -1.66
CA SER A 169 -6.81 1.00 -0.79
C SER A 169 -7.80 1.21 0.36
N LEU A 170 -7.99 2.47 0.77
CA LEU A 170 -8.97 2.85 1.80
C LEU A 170 -10.36 3.20 1.23
N ASP A 171 -10.53 3.20 -0.10
CA ASP A 171 -11.74 3.65 -0.81
C ASP A 171 -12.18 5.06 -0.40
N ILE A 172 -11.21 5.98 -0.25
CA ILE A 172 -11.44 7.37 0.15
C ILE A 172 -11.30 8.27 -1.09
N PRO A 173 -12.31 9.11 -1.42
CA PRO A 173 -12.20 10.12 -2.48
C PRO A 173 -11.00 11.04 -2.27
N ALA A 174 -10.14 11.15 -3.29
CA ALA A 174 -8.93 11.95 -3.20
C ALA A 174 -8.62 12.66 -4.52
N VAL A 175 -8.11 13.89 -4.41
CA VAL A 175 -7.49 14.62 -5.51
C VAL A 175 -6.08 14.99 -5.09
N VAL A 176 -5.08 14.49 -5.82
CA VAL A 176 -3.65 14.76 -5.54
C VAL A 176 -3.04 15.60 -6.64
N GLY A 177 -2.01 16.38 -6.32
CA GLY A 177 -1.33 17.22 -7.30
C GLY A 177 -2.10 18.48 -7.67
N ALA A 178 -2.95 19.00 -6.80
CA ALA A 178 -3.74 20.20 -7.01
C ALA A 178 -2.90 21.52 -6.98
N ARG A 179 -1.59 21.43 -6.74
CA ARG A 179 -0.55 22.46 -6.76
C ARG A 179 -0.67 23.54 -5.67
N SER A 180 -1.82 24.17 -5.51
CA SER A 180 -2.02 25.31 -4.61
C SER A 180 -3.37 25.29 -3.87
N ALA A 181 -4.01 24.12 -3.82
CA ALA A 181 -5.32 23.99 -3.14
C ALA A 181 -5.24 24.37 -1.67
N SER A 182 -4.16 23.99 -0.98
CA SER A 182 -3.95 24.32 0.45
C SER A 182 -3.80 25.85 0.73
N GLN A 183 -3.48 26.64 -0.30
CA GLN A 183 -3.36 28.09 -0.20
C GLN A 183 -4.65 28.82 -0.60
N LEU A 184 -5.44 28.22 -1.48
CA LEU A 184 -6.65 28.81 -2.06
C LEU A 184 -7.90 28.47 -1.26
N ILE A 185 -7.97 27.27 -0.69
CA ILE A 185 -9.11 26.77 0.07
C ILE A 185 -8.92 27.17 1.52
N ARG A 186 -9.91 27.83 2.09
CA ARG A 186 -9.91 28.28 3.48
C ARG A 186 -10.63 27.30 4.37
N GLN A 187 -10.38 27.42 5.67
CA GLN A 187 -11.11 26.67 6.68
C GLN A 187 -12.62 26.99 6.55
N ASP A 188 -13.42 25.93 6.60
CA ASP A 188 -14.89 25.97 6.51
C ASP A 188 -15.47 26.35 5.12
N ASP A 189 -14.63 26.44 4.08
CA ASP A 189 -15.13 26.55 2.70
C ASP A 189 -15.88 25.29 2.31
N TRP A 190 -17.02 25.46 1.59
CA TRP A 190 -17.72 24.36 0.95
C TRP A 190 -16.95 23.91 -0.29
N ILE A 191 -16.61 22.62 -0.34
CA ILE A 191 -15.91 22.08 -1.51
C ILE A 191 -16.54 20.76 -1.97
N ILE A 192 -16.43 20.52 -3.27
CA ILE A 192 -16.73 19.21 -3.87
C ILE A 192 -15.41 18.62 -4.34
N ILE A 193 -15.15 17.36 -4.02
CA ILE A 193 -14.06 16.58 -4.59
C ILE A 193 -14.62 15.47 -5.47
N ASP A 194 -14.13 15.39 -6.70
CA ASP A 194 -14.43 14.34 -7.66
C ASP A 194 -13.14 13.62 -8.01
N GLY A 195 -12.87 12.51 -7.31
CA GLY A 195 -11.65 11.71 -7.48
C GLY A 195 -11.58 11.02 -8.85
N ASP A 196 -12.72 10.73 -9.48
CA ASP A 196 -12.77 10.10 -10.80
C ASP A 196 -12.33 11.08 -11.90
N MET A 197 -12.78 12.33 -11.78
CA MET A 197 -12.46 13.39 -12.72
C MET A 197 -11.20 14.18 -12.35
N GLY A 198 -10.70 14.03 -11.11
CA GLY A 198 -9.57 14.81 -10.60
C GLY A 198 -9.91 16.29 -10.41
N VAL A 199 -11.13 16.61 -10.01
CA VAL A 199 -11.65 17.98 -9.93
C VAL A 199 -11.94 18.34 -8.48
N VAL A 200 -11.58 19.58 -8.12
CA VAL A 200 -11.97 20.24 -6.86
C VAL A 200 -12.75 21.50 -7.21
N ILE A 201 -13.94 21.65 -6.65
CA ILE A 201 -14.78 22.82 -6.86
C ILE A 201 -14.93 23.52 -5.50
N VAL A 202 -14.53 24.79 -5.42
CA VAL A 202 -14.61 25.63 -4.21
C VAL A 202 -15.82 26.53 -4.35
N ASP A 203 -16.57 26.69 -3.27
CA ASP A 203 -17.80 27.50 -3.18
C ASP A 203 -18.79 27.17 -4.33
N PRO A 204 -19.21 25.87 -4.45
CA PRO A 204 -20.07 25.43 -5.53
C PRO A 204 -21.44 26.11 -5.46
N SER A 205 -21.95 26.55 -6.61
CA SER A 205 -23.30 27.10 -6.69
C SER A 205 -24.35 26.03 -6.31
N PRO A 206 -25.56 26.43 -5.89
CA PRO A 206 -26.65 25.49 -5.56
C PRO A 206 -26.96 24.50 -6.69
N ILE A 207 -26.81 24.92 -7.95
CA ILE A 207 -27.06 24.08 -9.11
C ILE A 207 -26.00 23.00 -9.20
N ILE A 208 -24.72 23.34 -9.01
CA ILE A 208 -23.59 22.39 -9.03
C ILE A 208 -23.71 21.41 -7.86
N LEU A 209 -24.07 21.89 -6.66
CA LEU A 209 -24.33 21.03 -5.50
C LEU A 209 -25.44 20.02 -5.79
N ALA A 210 -26.54 20.45 -6.42
CA ALA A 210 -27.63 19.56 -6.77
C ALA A 210 -27.22 18.51 -7.80
N GLU A 211 -26.43 18.90 -8.80
CA GLU A 211 -25.89 18.00 -9.83
C GLU A 211 -24.97 16.94 -9.23
N TYR A 212 -24.01 17.33 -8.41
CA TYR A 212 -23.10 16.39 -7.74
C TYR A 212 -23.84 15.51 -6.70
N GLY A 213 -24.81 16.05 -5.99
CA GLY A 213 -25.68 15.26 -5.13
C GLY A 213 -26.50 14.22 -5.90
N PHE A 214 -26.92 14.53 -7.15
CA PHE A 214 -27.55 13.55 -8.03
C PHE A 214 -26.53 12.48 -8.49
N LYS A 215 -25.33 12.89 -8.93
CA LYS A 215 -24.24 11.99 -9.33
C LYS A 215 -23.85 11.03 -8.20
N GLN A 216 -23.75 11.51 -6.96
CA GLN A 216 -23.47 10.70 -5.79
C GLN A 216 -24.57 9.65 -5.56
N ARG A 217 -25.84 10.05 -5.58
CA ARG A 217 -26.97 9.09 -5.43
C ARG A 217 -26.99 8.05 -6.54
N GLN A 218 -26.67 8.43 -7.79
CA GLN A 218 -26.55 7.46 -8.88
C GLN A 218 -25.41 6.47 -8.63
N GLY A 219 -24.27 6.94 -8.16
CA GLY A 219 -23.14 6.07 -7.80
C GLY A 219 -23.50 5.11 -6.66
N ASP A 220 -24.22 5.56 -5.66
CA ASP A 220 -24.69 4.72 -4.54
C ASP A 220 -25.68 3.65 -5.02
N LEU A 221 -26.63 4.01 -5.87
CA LEU A 221 -27.58 3.06 -6.47
C LEU A 221 -26.87 2.04 -7.36
N GLU A 222 -25.87 2.45 -8.12
CA GLU A 222 -25.10 1.52 -8.96
C GLU A 222 -24.25 0.59 -8.11
N ARG A 223 -23.60 1.08 -7.05
CA ARG A 223 -22.90 0.23 -6.05
C ARG A 223 -23.84 -0.79 -5.41
N GLU A 224 -25.05 -0.36 -5.02
CA GLU A 224 -26.05 -1.27 -4.48
C GLU A 224 -26.49 -2.31 -5.52
N ARG A 225 -26.72 -1.89 -6.76
CA ARG A 225 -27.03 -2.79 -7.88
C ARG A 225 -25.94 -3.82 -8.12
N LEU A 226 -24.68 -3.36 -8.20
CA LEU A 226 -23.51 -4.23 -8.38
C LEU A 226 -23.35 -5.20 -7.20
N SER A 227 -23.61 -4.74 -5.98
CA SER A 227 -23.55 -5.61 -4.80
C SER A 227 -24.54 -6.79 -4.87
N ARG A 228 -25.67 -6.63 -5.53
CA ARG A 228 -26.65 -7.71 -5.75
C ARG A 228 -26.16 -8.75 -6.75
N LEU A 229 -25.28 -8.35 -7.69
CA LEU A 229 -24.75 -9.24 -8.72
C LEU A 229 -23.76 -10.27 -8.15
N ARG A 230 -23.19 -10.05 -6.96
CA ARG A 230 -22.23 -10.98 -6.32
C ARG A 230 -22.73 -12.41 -6.17
N HIS A 231 -24.05 -12.58 -6.08
CA HIS A 231 -24.71 -13.89 -5.94
C HIS A 231 -25.33 -14.40 -7.25
N THR A 232 -25.20 -13.61 -8.32
CA THR A 232 -25.73 -13.95 -9.64
C THR A 232 -24.64 -14.70 -10.43
N PRO A 233 -24.90 -15.94 -10.90
CA PRO A 233 -23.95 -16.66 -11.73
C PRO A 233 -23.63 -15.85 -13.00
N ALA A 234 -22.34 -15.73 -13.33
CA ALA A 234 -21.91 -15.18 -14.60
C ALA A 234 -22.18 -16.22 -15.70
N VAL A 235 -23.12 -15.92 -16.60
CA VAL A 235 -23.55 -16.81 -17.68
C VAL A 235 -23.55 -16.02 -18.99
N THR A 236 -22.97 -16.57 -20.04
CA THR A 236 -22.97 -15.97 -21.37
C THR A 236 -24.36 -16.09 -22.02
N LEU A 237 -24.61 -15.35 -23.11
CA LEU A 237 -25.89 -15.37 -23.82
C LEU A 237 -26.26 -16.75 -24.36
N ASP A 238 -25.26 -17.62 -24.65
CA ASP A 238 -25.43 -19.00 -25.09
C ASP A 238 -25.54 -20.01 -23.94
N GLY A 239 -25.62 -19.51 -22.69
CA GLY A 239 -25.85 -20.34 -21.51
C GLY A 239 -24.61 -20.93 -20.86
N GLN A 240 -23.41 -20.56 -21.29
CA GLN A 240 -22.17 -21.03 -20.66
C GLN A 240 -21.91 -20.32 -19.35
N LYS A 241 -21.67 -21.07 -18.27
CA LYS A 241 -21.29 -20.54 -16.98
C LYS A 241 -19.79 -20.19 -16.97
N ILE A 242 -19.48 -18.94 -16.56
CA ILE A 242 -18.12 -18.44 -16.41
C ILE A 242 -17.79 -18.37 -14.92
N GLU A 243 -16.67 -18.95 -14.52
CA GLU A 243 -16.16 -18.87 -13.18
C GLU A 243 -15.39 -17.58 -12.99
N LEU A 244 -15.80 -16.75 -12.01
CA LEU A 244 -15.12 -15.53 -11.63
C LEU A 244 -14.23 -15.83 -10.43
N LEU A 245 -12.92 -15.79 -10.64
CA LEU A 245 -11.91 -16.07 -9.64
C LEU A 245 -11.21 -14.78 -9.21
N ALA A 246 -10.86 -14.69 -7.93
CA ALA A 246 -10.14 -13.55 -7.40
C ALA A 246 -8.63 -13.63 -7.71
N ASN A 247 -8.00 -12.48 -7.85
CA ASN A 247 -6.56 -12.32 -7.79
C ASN A 247 -6.22 -11.73 -6.42
N ILE A 248 -5.42 -12.42 -5.62
CA ILE A 248 -5.03 -12.00 -4.27
C ILE A 248 -3.52 -11.96 -4.12
N GLU A 249 -3.05 -11.10 -3.24
CA GLU A 249 -1.64 -10.91 -2.92
C GLU A 249 -1.33 -11.38 -1.49
N MET A 250 -2.29 -11.20 -0.59
CA MET A 250 -2.17 -11.59 0.80
C MET A 250 -3.30 -12.56 1.20
N PRO A 251 -3.07 -13.43 2.19
CA PRO A 251 -4.11 -14.32 2.70
C PRO A 251 -5.37 -13.59 3.20
N GLU A 252 -5.21 -12.37 3.70
CA GLU A 252 -6.29 -11.52 4.21
C GLU A 252 -7.29 -11.12 3.13
N ASP A 253 -6.86 -11.05 1.87
CA ASP A 253 -7.70 -10.72 0.71
C ASP A 253 -8.78 -11.78 0.45
N ALA A 254 -8.62 -13.00 0.99
CA ALA A 254 -9.58 -14.08 0.85
C ALA A 254 -10.98 -13.68 1.35
N ALA A 255 -11.07 -12.92 2.46
CA ALA A 255 -12.34 -12.46 2.98
C ALA A 255 -13.05 -11.48 2.02
N ALA A 256 -12.31 -10.54 1.44
CA ALA A 256 -12.82 -9.59 0.45
C ALA A 256 -13.23 -10.30 -0.84
N ALA A 257 -12.45 -11.29 -1.29
CA ALA A 257 -12.77 -12.11 -2.46
C ALA A 257 -14.12 -12.86 -2.30
N LEU A 258 -14.35 -13.46 -1.12
CA LEU A 258 -15.62 -14.12 -0.81
C LEU A 258 -16.79 -13.12 -0.77
N LEU A 259 -16.59 -11.96 -0.16
CA LEU A 259 -17.58 -10.90 -0.12
C LEU A 259 -17.94 -10.35 -1.52
N ALA A 260 -16.96 -10.33 -2.43
CA ALA A 260 -17.18 -9.97 -3.83
C ALA A 260 -17.89 -11.05 -4.65
N GLY A 261 -18.06 -12.25 -4.11
CA GLY A 261 -18.72 -13.37 -4.79
C GLY A 261 -17.78 -14.21 -5.68
N ALA A 262 -16.47 -14.17 -5.44
CA ALA A 262 -15.53 -15.03 -6.13
C ALA A 262 -15.80 -16.51 -5.80
N VAL A 263 -15.71 -17.38 -6.82
CA VAL A 263 -15.89 -18.83 -6.67
C VAL A 263 -14.58 -19.56 -6.42
N GLY A 264 -13.51 -18.84 -6.20
CA GLY A 264 -12.18 -19.35 -5.90
C GLY A 264 -11.12 -18.25 -6.08
N VAL A 265 -9.87 -18.61 -5.82
CA VAL A 265 -8.71 -17.78 -6.13
C VAL A 265 -8.09 -18.31 -7.42
N GLY A 266 -8.09 -17.47 -8.46
CA GLY A 266 -7.47 -17.77 -9.75
C GLY A 266 -5.97 -17.48 -9.76
N LEU A 267 -5.52 -16.59 -8.88
CA LEU A 267 -4.12 -16.27 -8.72
C LEU A 267 -3.82 -15.78 -7.29
N PHE A 268 -3.04 -16.55 -6.54
CA PHE A 268 -2.35 -16.07 -5.35
C PHE A 268 -0.89 -15.76 -5.72
N ARG A 269 -0.52 -14.51 -5.61
CA ARG A 269 0.82 -14.00 -5.97
C ARG A 269 1.80 -14.28 -4.85
N SER A 270 2.49 -15.44 -4.90
CA SER A 270 3.41 -15.83 -3.83
C SER A 270 4.69 -14.98 -3.74
N GLU A 271 5.00 -14.19 -4.76
CA GLU A 271 6.19 -13.34 -4.80
C GLU A 271 6.24 -12.30 -3.67
N PHE A 272 5.09 -11.85 -3.15
CA PHE A 272 5.04 -10.94 -2.01
C PHE A 272 5.66 -11.53 -0.74
N LEU A 273 5.70 -12.86 -0.61
CA LEU A 273 6.39 -13.54 0.49
C LEU A 273 7.91 -13.45 0.39
N PHE A 274 8.42 -13.17 -0.80
CA PHE A 274 9.85 -13.09 -1.11
C PHE A 274 10.39 -11.66 -1.11
N MET A 275 9.53 -10.65 -1.11
CA MET A 275 9.91 -9.24 -1.19
C MET A 275 10.24 -8.65 0.19
N GLY A 276 11.13 -7.63 0.22
CA GLY A 276 11.42 -6.84 1.44
C GLY A 276 12.24 -7.57 2.51
N ARG A 277 13.03 -8.59 2.16
CA ARG A 277 13.70 -9.51 3.11
C ARG A 277 15.20 -9.35 3.26
N GLN A 278 15.81 -8.32 2.71
CA GLN A 278 17.25 -8.06 2.81
C GLN A 278 18.13 -9.29 2.46
N GLY A 279 17.78 -10.02 1.39
CA GLY A 279 18.52 -11.18 0.88
C GLY A 279 18.14 -12.54 1.50
N ASN A 280 17.26 -12.59 2.50
CA ASN A 280 16.81 -13.83 3.10
C ASN A 280 15.58 -14.37 2.37
N LEU A 281 15.65 -15.62 1.91
CA LEU A 281 14.48 -16.30 1.34
C LEU A 281 13.50 -16.73 2.44
N PRO A 282 12.19 -16.77 2.17
CA PRO A 282 11.20 -17.24 3.14
C PRO A 282 11.37 -18.73 3.41
N GLU A 283 11.37 -19.10 4.69
CA GLU A 283 11.45 -20.49 5.11
C GLU A 283 10.17 -21.27 4.77
N GLU A 284 10.26 -22.61 4.72
CA GLU A 284 9.13 -23.49 4.39
C GLU A 284 7.92 -23.27 5.31
N GLU A 285 8.17 -23.18 6.62
CA GLU A 285 7.09 -23.03 7.59
C GLU A 285 6.37 -21.68 7.46
N GLU A 286 7.11 -20.65 7.15
CA GLU A 286 6.56 -19.32 6.90
C GLU A 286 5.67 -19.30 5.66
N GLN A 287 6.16 -19.86 4.54
CA GLN A 287 5.38 -19.98 3.32
C GLN A 287 4.12 -20.85 3.54
N TYR A 288 4.28 -21.99 4.22
CA TYR A 288 3.17 -22.87 4.57
C TYR A 288 2.08 -22.15 5.38
N ALA A 289 2.49 -21.37 6.39
CA ALA A 289 1.54 -20.63 7.20
C ALA A 289 0.69 -19.65 6.37
N GLN A 290 1.28 -18.97 5.38
CA GLN A 290 0.56 -18.03 4.52
C GLN A 290 -0.38 -18.77 3.54
N TYR A 291 0.09 -19.84 2.88
CA TYR A 291 -0.74 -20.64 1.99
C TYR A 291 -1.92 -21.28 2.73
N ARG A 292 -1.65 -21.81 3.93
CA ARG A 292 -2.70 -22.33 4.82
C ARG A 292 -3.78 -21.29 5.12
N ARG A 293 -3.40 -20.07 5.52
CA ARG A 293 -4.34 -18.99 5.83
C ARG A 293 -5.20 -18.61 4.62
N ALA A 294 -4.61 -18.54 3.42
CA ALA A 294 -5.35 -18.26 2.19
C ALA A 294 -6.37 -19.38 1.88
N ILE A 295 -5.97 -20.66 2.01
CA ILE A 295 -6.82 -21.81 1.74
C ILE A 295 -7.97 -21.89 2.76
N GLU A 296 -7.67 -21.76 4.05
CA GLU A 296 -8.69 -21.75 5.12
C GLU A 296 -9.65 -20.57 4.94
N GLY A 297 -9.12 -19.38 4.57
CA GLY A 297 -9.90 -18.19 4.28
C GLY A 297 -10.93 -18.38 3.16
N MET A 298 -10.60 -19.19 2.15
CA MET A 298 -11.51 -19.49 1.03
C MET A 298 -12.56 -20.55 1.32
N LYS A 299 -12.61 -21.10 2.52
CA LYS A 299 -13.70 -21.98 3.02
C LYS A 299 -14.03 -23.17 2.08
N GLY A 300 -13.01 -23.83 1.55
CA GLY A 300 -13.12 -24.99 0.68
C GLY A 300 -13.26 -24.70 -0.82
N LEU A 301 -13.27 -23.41 -1.21
CA LEU A 301 -13.16 -23.01 -2.61
C LEU A 301 -11.72 -23.19 -3.12
N PRO A 302 -11.52 -23.40 -4.44
CA PRO A 302 -10.19 -23.66 -5.00
C PRO A 302 -9.29 -22.43 -4.90
N VAL A 303 -8.00 -22.67 -4.61
CA VAL A 303 -6.96 -21.65 -4.57
C VAL A 303 -5.85 -22.02 -5.55
N THR A 304 -5.60 -21.17 -6.55
CA THR A 304 -4.48 -21.33 -7.46
C THR A 304 -3.29 -20.54 -6.93
N ILE A 305 -2.23 -21.23 -6.52
CA ILE A 305 -0.99 -20.64 -6.03
C ILE A 305 0.02 -20.60 -7.17
N ARG A 306 0.50 -19.40 -7.49
CA ARG A 306 1.59 -19.21 -8.44
C ARG A 306 2.93 -19.36 -7.72
N THR A 307 3.84 -20.17 -8.29
CA THR A 307 5.23 -20.19 -7.83
C THR A 307 5.88 -18.83 -8.11
N VAL A 308 6.95 -18.53 -7.41
CA VAL A 308 7.61 -17.22 -7.43
C VAL A 308 7.82 -16.69 -8.85
N ASP A 309 7.35 -15.46 -9.10
CA ASP A 309 7.51 -14.74 -10.37
C ASP A 309 8.25 -13.42 -10.11
N VAL A 310 9.53 -13.54 -9.79
CA VAL A 310 10.44 -12.42 -9.55
C VAL A 310 11.51 -12.37 -10.62
N GLY A 311 11.94 -11.18 -10.97
CA GLY A 311 12.97 -10.92 -11.95
C GLY A 311 13.64 -9.55 -11.70
N ALA A 312 14.40 -9.05 -12.66
CA ALA A 312 15.10 -7.78 -12.55
C ALA A 312 14.18 -6.55 -12.44
N ASP A 313 12.91 -6.70 -12.81
CA ASP A 313 11.85 -5.70 -12.67
C ASP A 313 11.28 -5.63 -11.24
N LYS A 314 11.55 -6.64 -10.43
CA LYS A 314 11.16 -6.74 -9.03
C LYS A 314 12.32 -7.35 -8.23
N PRO A 315 13.39 -6.60 -7.99
CA PRO A 315 14.56 -7.12 -7.26
C PRO A 315 14.13 -7.53 -5.86
N LEU A 316 14.58 -8.72 -5.43
CA LEU A 316 14.36 -9.21 -4.07
C LEU A 316 15.12 -8.36 -3.05
N ASP A 317 16.26 -7.79 -3.47
CA ASP A 317 17.10 -6.89 -2.69
C ASP A 317 18.13 -6.16 -3.57
N GLU A 318 18.64 -5.01 -3.07
CA GLU A 318 19.61 -4.12 -3.70
C GLU A 318 21.00 -4.74 -3.95
N VAL A 319 21.26 -5.99 -3.56
CA VAL A 319 22.63 -6.57 -3.46
C VAL A 319 23.10 -7.26 -4.74
N ARG A 320 22.29 -7.44 -5.78
CA ARG A 320 22.72 -8.06 -7.05
C ARG A 320 22.47 -7.17 -8.26
N HIS A 321 23.12 -6.02 -8.28
CA HIS A 321 23.21 -5.16 -9.46
C HIS A 321 24.34 -5.59 -10.43
N ASP A 322 24.49 -6.89 -10.71
CA ASP A 322 25.34 -7.31 -11.83
C ASP A 322 24.48 -7.80 -12.98
N ALA A 323 24.36 -6.95 -13.98
CA ALA A 323 23.68 -7.05 -15.25
C ALA A 323 22.23 -6.51 -15.26
N ALA A 324 22.11 -5.22 -15.53
CA ALA A 324 20.89 -4.66 -16.11
C ALA A 324 20.54 -5.46 -17.38
N HIS A 325 19.63 -6.42 -17.26
CA HIS A 325 19.12 -7.14 -18.43
C HIS A 325 18.39 -6.14 -19.30
N LEU A 326 18.83 -5.96 -20.52
CA LEU A 326 18.20 -5.09 -21.53
C LEU A 326 16.71 -5.41 -21.71
N ASN A 327 16.31 -6.64 -21.38
CA ASN A 327 14.90 -7.08 -21.39
C ASN A 327 14.64 -7.99 -20.18
N PRO A 328 13.95 -7.50 -19.13
CA PRO A 328 13.63 -8.28 -17.92
C PRO A 328 12.87 -9.57 -18.21
N ALA A 329 12.06 -9.61 -19.26
CA ALA A 329 11.31 -10.81 -19.64
C ALA A 329 12.19 -11.97 -20.14
N LEU A 330 13.40 -11.67 -20.61
CA LEU A 330 14.39 -12.65 -21.10
C LEU A 330 15.43 -13.03 -20.05
N GLY A 331 15.43 -12.35 -18.91
CA GLY A 331 16.40 -12.58 -17.84
C GLY A 331 16.13 -13.82 -16.99
N LEU A 332 16.92 -14.00 -15.93
CA LEU A 332 16.75 -15.06 -14.93
C LEU A 332 15.58 -14.66 -14.01
N ARG A 333 14.40 -15.20 -14.31
CA ARG A 333 13.18 -14.95 -13.55
C ARG A 333 12.22 -16.13 -13.57
N ALA A 334 11.26 -16.13 -12.69
CA ALA A 334 10.19 -17.11 -12.60
C ALA A 334 10.73 -18.55 -12.65
N ILE A 335 10.20 -19.41 -13.51
CA ILE A 335 10.63 -20.80 -13.61
C ILE A 335 12.14 -20.95 -13.91
N ARG A 336 12.74 -20.03 -14.66
CA ARG A 336 14.19 -20.09 -14.94
C ARG A 336 15.00 -19.92 -13.67
N TRP A 337 14.61 -18.99 -12.79
CA TRP A 337 15.23 -18.83 -11.48
C TRP A 337 14.95 -20.05 -10.58
N SER A 338 13.70 -20.50 -10.51
CA SER A 338 13.32 -21.67 -9.72
C SER A 338 14.12 -22.94 -10.11
N LEU A 339 14.40 -23.15 -11.40
CA LEU A 339 15.21 -24.28 -11.87
C LEU A 339 16.72 -24.06 -11.69
N ALA A 340 17.19 -22.80 -11.62
CA ALA A 340 18.58 -22.46 -11.32
C ALA A 340 18.90 -22.59 -9.82
N ASP A 341 17.88 -22.48 -8.95
CA ASP A 341 17.98 -22.67 -7.50
C ASP A 341 16.93 -23.70 -7.03
N PRO A 342 17.22 -25.01 -7.25
CA PRO A 342 16.26 -26.07 -6.91
C PRO A 342 15.95 -26.19 -5.41
N GLU A 343 16.84 -25.77 -4.51
CA GLU A 343 16.59 -25.84 -3.07
C GLU A 343 15.50 -24.84 -2.65
N MET A 344 15.60 -23.60 -3.12
CA MET A 344 14.55 -22.59 -2.93
C MET A 344 13.22 -23.09 -3.50
N PHE A 345 13.24 -23.67 -4.70
CA PHE A 345 12.03 -24.14 -5.35
C PHE A 345 11.41 -25.36 -4.63
N LEU A 346 12.22 -26.31 -4.17
CA LEU A 346 11.75 -27.43 -3.35
C LEU A 346 11.11 -26.96 -2.04
N THR A 347 11.71 -25.96 -1.39
CA THR A 347 11.15 -25.33 -0.17
C THR A 347 9.75 -24.77 -0.45
N GLN A 348 9.58 -24.04 -1.54
CA GLN A 348 8.27 -23.53 -1.94
C GLN A 348 7.29 -24.65 -2.27
N LEU A 349 7.71 -25.67 -3.06
CA LEU A 349 6.86 -26.79 -3.45
C LEU A 349 6.38 -27.60 -2.24
N ARG A 350 7.26 -27.90 -1.27
CA ARG A 350 6.87 -28.58 -0.03
C ARG A 350 5.84 -27.78 0.76
N ALA A 351 6.05 -26.48 0.92
CA ALA A 351 5.09 -25.61 1.59
C ALA A 351 3.70 -25.63 0.92
N ILE A 352 3.66 -25.56 -0.42
CA ILE A 352 2.41 -25.63 -1.20
C ILE A 352 1.76 -27.02 -1.07
N LEU A 353 2.52 -28.10 -1.17
CA LEU A 353 2.00 -29.48 -1.07
C LEU A 353 1.44 -29.77 0.33
N ARG A 354 2.11 -29.32 1.39
CA ARG A 354 1.61 -29.39 2.78
C ARG A 354 0.27 -28.65 2.91
N ALA A 355 0.20 -27.44 2.35
CA ALA A 355 -1.02 -26.64 2.37
C ALA A 355 -2.15 -27.27 1.55
N ALA A 356 -1.83 -27.96 0.47
CA ALA A 356 -2.81 -28.67 -0.39
C ALA A 356 -3.56 -29.80 0.34
N ALA A 357 -3.03 -30.31 1.45
CA ALA A 357 -3.75 -31.28 2.29
C ALA A 357 -4.99 -30.67 2.97
N LEU A 358 -5.10 -29.34 3.06
CA LEU A 358 -6.17 -28.62 3.74
C LEU A 358 -7.32 -28.19 2.81
N GLY A 359 -7.15 -28.25 1.48
CA GLY A 359 -8.17 -27.81 0.54
C GLY A 359 -7.78 -28.01 -0.92
N LYS A 360 -8.62 -27.52 -1.83
CA LYS A 360 -8.35 -27.60 -3.28
C LYS A 360 -7.29 -26.58 -3.68
N VAL A 361 -6.12 -27.05 -4.05
CA VAL A 361 -5.01 -26.22 -4.52
C VAL A 361 -4.67 -26.55 -5.96
N ASN A 362 -4.54 -25.52 -6.79
CA ASN A 362 -3.96 -25.61 -8.12
C ASN A 362 -2.58 -24.95 -8.08
N LEU A 363 -1.60 -25.57 -8.72
CA LEU A 363 -0.26 -24.99 -8.87
C LEU A 363 -0.16 -24.32 -10.25
N LEU A 364 0.22 -23.05 -10.27
CA LEU A 364 0.51 -22.30 -11.47
C LEU A 364 2.01 -22.04 -11.53
N VAL A 365 2.65 -22.50 -12.60
CA VAL A 365 4.07 -22.28 -12.86
C VAL A 365 4.20 -21.23 -13.95
N PRO A 366 4.76 -20.04 -13.64
CA PRO A 366 4.83 -18.94 -14.58
C PRO A 366 5.96 -19.11 -15.60
N MET A 367 5.78 -18.50 -16.79
CA MET A 367 6.79 -18.31 -17.83
C MET A 367 7.43 -19.59 -18.38
N LEU A 368 6.72 -20.71 -18.39
CA LEU A 368 7.16 -21.93 -19.07
C LEU A 368 7.29 -21.68 -20.58
N ALA A 369 8.46 -21.96 -21.15
CA ALA A 369 8.78 -21.76 -22.56
C ALA A 369 9.14 -23.08 -23.27
N HIS A 370 9.68 -24.06 -22.53
CA HIS A 370 10.17 -25.32 -23.08
C HIS A 370 9.59 -26.54 -22.35
N ALA A 371 9.38 -27.65 -23.10
CA ALA A 371 8.94 -28.92 -22.52
C ALA A 371 9.90 -29.45 -21.45
N SER A 372 11.19 -29.21 -21.58
CA SER A 372 12.21 -29.57 -20.58
C SER A 372 11.97 -28.91 -19.22
N GLU A 373 11.49 -27.67 -19.20
CA GLU A 373 11.17 -26.97 -17.94
C GLU A 373 9.98 -27.63 -17.23
N ILE A 374 8.98 -28.09 -18.00
CA ILE A 374 7.84 -28.85 -17.47
C ILE A 374 8.33 -30.16 -16.84
N HIS A 375 9.18 -30.93 -17.57
CA HIS A 375 9.70 -32.20 -17.07
C HIS A 375 10.52 -32.03 -15.79
N GLN A 376 11.39 -30.99 -15.73
CA GLN A 376 12.17 -30.69 -14.53
C GLN A 376 11.26 -30.26 -13.37
N THR A 377 10.26 -29.42 -13.62
CA THR A 377 9.28 -29.02 -12.62
C THR A 377 8.54 -30.22 -12.04
N LEU A 378 8.04 -31.12 -12.89
CA LEU A 378 7.34 -32.32 -12.45
C LEU A 378 8.25 -33.25 -11.64
N ALA A 379 9.54 -33.36 -12.01
CA ALA A 379 10.51 -34.13 -11.25
C ALA A 379 10.73 -33.55 -9.84
N LEU A 380 10.84 -32.23 -9.72
CA LEU A 380 10.97 -31.54 -8.43
C LEU A 380 9.69 -31.63 -7.59
N ILE A 381 8.50 -31.56 -8.19
CA ILE A 381 7.24 -31.81 -7.48
C ILE A 381 7.23 -33.24 -6.91
N LYS A 382 7.62 -34.23 -7.70
CA LYS A 382 7.71 -35.63 -7.23
C LYS A 382 8.74 -35.78 -6.11
N GLN A 383 9.87 -35.11 -6.19
CA GLN A 383 10.87 -35.07 -5.12
C GLN A 383 10.29 -34.46 -3.84
N ALA A 384 9.63 -33.29 -3.95
CA ALA A 384 9.00 -32.63 -2.82
C ALA A 384 7.91 -33.51 -2.15
N GLN A 385 7.18 -34.33 -2.93
CA GLN A 385 6.24 -35.32 -2.40
C GLN A 385 6.95 -36.40 -1.61
N LEU A 386 8.06 -36.93 -2.12
CA LEU A 386 8.86 -37.95 -1.43
C LEU A 386 9.53 -37.44 -0.16
N ASP A 387 9.87 -36.13 -0.12
CA ASP A 387 10.45 -35.51 1.05
C ASP A 387 9.42 -35.31 2.18
N LEU A 388 8.13 -35.36 1.87
CA LEU A 388 7.02 -35.17 2.82
C LEU A 388 6.40 -36.47 3.29
N ASP A 389 6.62 -37.59 2.59
CA ASP A 389 6.19 -38.96 2.97
C ASP A 389 7.09 -39.53 4.09
#